data_0cb762c032de44dc961420de06eb9b59
#
_entry.id   0cb762c032de44dc961420de06eb9b59
#
_cell.length_a   1.000
_cell.length_b   1.000
_cell.length_c   1.000
_cell.angle_alpha   90.00
_cell.angle_beta   90.00
_cell.angle_gamma   90.00
#
_symmetry.space_group_name_H-M   'P 1'
#
loop_
_entity.id
_entity.type
_entity.pdbx_description
1 polymer ?
#
loop_
_entity_poly.entity_id
_entity_poly.type
_entity_poly.pdbx_seq_one_letter_code
_entity_poly.pdbx_strand_id
1 'polypeptide(L)'
;MPAHHKLELFLDEYLDAAGIRDAGKTPLFRSALGRTGILTSQPMHRVDAYQMIRRRTAEAGLKGKLGCHVFRATGITAYLEAGGTLENAQAMAAHESPRTTKLYDRTGDEITLDEVERIQI
;
A
#
# COMPACT_ATOMS: atom_id res chain seq x y z
N MET A 1 -4.42 3.94 -10.66
CA MET A 1 -4.90 4.58 -9.40
C MET A 1 -3.80 5.47 -8.86
N PRO A 2 -4.07 6.75 -8.60
CA PRO A 2 -3.07 7.65 -8.02
C PRO A 2 -2.76 7.31 -6.56
N ALA A 3 -1.64 7.80 -6.05
CA ALA A 3 -1.30 7.67 -4.64
C ALA A 3 -2.03 8.74 -3.80
N HIS A 4 -2.45 8.35 -2.61
CA HIS A 4 -2.95 9.31 -1.61
C HIS A 4 -1.82 10.27 -1.21
N HIS A 5 -2.13 11.55 -0.97
CA HIS A 5 -1.10 12.57 -0.68
C HIS A 5 -0.20 12.22 0.52
N LYS A 6 -0.74 11.62 1.57
CA LYS A 6 0.08 11.16 2.71
C LYS A 6 0.97 9.98 2.35
N LEU A 7 0.51 9.07 1.47
CA LEU A 7 1.36 8.00 0.97
C LEU A 7 2.50 8.56 0.14
N GLU A 8 2.23 9.54 -0.71
CA GLU A 8 3.25 10.23 -1.49
C GLU A 8 4.31 10.87 -0.58
N LEU A 9 3.87 11.58 0.46
CA LEU A 9 4.77 12.17 1.46
C LEU A 9 5.66 11.12 2.13
N PHE A 10 5.09 10.01 2.60
CA PHE A 10 5.87 8.93 3.24
C PHE A 10 6.84 8.25 2.27
N LEU A 11 6.44 8.10 1.00
CA LEU A 11 7.34 7.57 -0.02
C LEU A 11 8.50 8.52 -0.31
N ASP A 12 8.25 9.82 -0.36
CA ASP A 12 9.28 10.83 -0.53
C ASP A 12 10.29 10.81 0.63
N GLU A 13 9.81 10.77 1.86
CA GLU A 13 10.67 10.65 3.05
C GLU A 13 11.50 9.35 3.00
N TYR A 14 10.88 8.24 2.59
CA TYR A 14 11.56 6.96 2.46
C TYR A 14 12.66 6.99 1.38
N LEU A 15 12.35 7.53 0.20
CA LEU A 15 13.32 7.63 -0.90
C LEU A 15 14.55 8.46 -0.52
N ASP A 16 14.35 9.54 0.20
CA ASP A 16 15.42 10.40 0.68
C ASP A 16 16.25 9.71 1.77
N ALA A 17 15.60 9.12 2.76
CA ALA A 17 16.28 8.42 3.86
C ALA A 17 17.06 7.18 3.37
N ALA A 18 16.52 6.46 2.39
CA ALA A 18 17.16 5.30 1.78
C ALA A 18 18.24 5.67 0.76
N GLY A 19 18.27 6.92 0.28
CA GLY A 19 19.21 7.37 -0.74
C GLY A 19 19.00 6.75 -2.12
N ILE A 20 17.77 6.39 -2.46
CA ILE A 20 17.44 5.65 -3.69
C ILE A 20 16.55 6.43 -4.67
N ARG A 21 16.36 7.70 -4.47
CA ARG A 21 15.48 8.53 -5.31
C ARG A 21 15.82 8.44 -6.79
N ASP A 22 17.09 8.42 -7.14
CA ASP A 22 17.56 8.37 -8.53
C ASP A 22 17.72 6.93 -9.07
N ALA A 23 17.38 5.92 -8.28
CA ALA A 23 17.54 4.51 -8.65
C ALA A 23 16.24 3.90 -9.22
N GLY A 24 15.62 4.55 -10.19
CA GLY A 24 14.26 4.27 -10.67
C GLY A 24 13.99 2.89 -11.28
N LYS A 25 15.03 2.12 -11.60
CA LYS A 25 14.91 0.74 -12.12
C LYS A 25 15.32 -0.33 -11.10
N THR A 26 15.38 0.02 -9.84
CA THR A 26 15.76 -0.88 -8.75
C THR A 26 14.57 -1.13 -7.83
N PRO A 27 14.63 -2.15 -6.96
CA PRO A 27 13.54 -2.40 -6.02
C PRO A 27 13.25 -1.18 -5.13
N LEU A 28 11.97 -0.79 -5.08
CA LEU A 28 11.54 0.32 -4.22
C LEU A 28 11.68 -0.07 -2.75
N PHE A 29 11.08 -1.19 -2.35
CA PHE A 29 11.20 -1.69 -0.99
C PHE A 29 12.31 -2.74 -0.92
N ARG A 30 13.35 -2.42 -0.17
CA ARG A 30 14.57 -3.23 -0.09
C ARG A 30 14.63 -3.99 1.22
N SER A 31 15.33 -5.13 1.18
CA SER A 31 15.63 -5.86 2.39
C SER A 31 16.63 -5.09 3.27
N ALA A 32 16.61 -5.39 4.57
CA ALA A 32 17.58 -4.85 5.52
C ALA A 32 18.62 -5.89 5.89
N LEU A 33 19.84 -5.46 6.15
CA LEU A 33 20.93 -6.31 6.61
C LEU A 33 20.76 -6.55 8.12
N GLY A 34 20.14 -7.67 8.49
CA GLY A 34 19.89 -8.02 9.88
C GLY A 34 19.12 -6.92 10.63
N ARG A 35 19.60 -6.59 11.83
CA ARG A 35 19.03 -5.52 12.68
C ARG A 35 19.81 -4.20 12.59
N THR A 36 20.59 -4.02 11.57
CA THR A 36 21.48 -2.85 11.42
C THR A 36 20.77 -1.59 10.95
N GLY A 37 19.55 -1.71 10.40
CA GLY A 37 18.86 -0.62 9.70
C GLY A 37 19.47 -0.26 8.34
N ILE A 38 20.47 -0.99 7.89
CA ILE A 38 21.11 -0.78 6.59
C ILE A 38 20.34 -1.53 5.51
N LEU A 39 19.91 -0.82 4.47
CA LEU A 39 19.21 -1.41 3.34
C LEU A 39 20.20 -2.05 2.36
N THR A 40 19.81 -3.20 1.81
CA THR A 40 20.53 -3.88 0.73
C THR A 40 20.02 -3.44 -0.63
N SER A 41 20.63 -3.91 -1.72
CA SER A 41 20.13 -3.72 -3.09
C SER A 41 19.04 -4.73 -3.48
N GLN A 42 18.73 -5.69 -2.62
CA GLN A 42 17.76 -6.74 -2.88
C GLN A 42 16.34 -6.34 -2.46
N PRO A 43 15.30 -6.82 -3.16
CA PRO A 43 13.93 -6.51 -2.77
C PRO A 43 13.58 -7.12 -1.41
N MET A 44 12.68 -6.47 -0.69
CA MET A 44 12.10 -7.01 0.53
C MET A 44 11.30 -8.28 0.20
N HIS A 45 11.54 -9.35 0.93
CA HIS A 45 10.78 -10.58 0.78
C HIS A 45 9.39 -10.42 1.41
N ARG A 46 8.36 -11.05 0.81
CA ARG A 46 6.97 -10.96 1.30
C ARG A 46 6.80 -11.41 2.74
N VAL A 47 7.59 -12.40 3.19
CA VAL A 47 7.57 -12.88 4.58
C VAL A 47 8.07 -11.81 5.53
N ASP A 48 9.12 -11.10 5.17
CA ASP A 48 9.68 -10.01 5.98
C ASP A 48 8.69 -8.85 6.08
N ALA A 49 8.01 -8.51 4.98
CA ALA A 49 6.95 -7.52 4.98
C ALA A 49 5.81 -7.92 5.92
N TYR A 50 5.35 -9.17 5.85
CA TYR A 50 4.31 -9.70 6.73
C TYR A 50 4.72 -9.65 8.21
N GLN A 51 5.94 -10.08 8.53
CA GLN A 51 6.46 -10.06 9.90
C GLN A 51 6.63 -8.62 10.42
N MET A 52 7.07 -7.70 9.56
CA MET A 52 7.15 -6.28 9.88
C MET A 52 5.77 -5.72 10.25
N ILE A 53 4.75 -5.98 9.45
CA ILE A 53 3.37 -5.56 9.73
C ILE A 53 2.90 -6.12 11.06
N ARG A 54 3.11 -7.40 11.31
CA ARG A 54 2.72 -8.03 12.57
C ARG A 54 3.41 -7.42 13.78
N ARG A 55 4.69 -7.13 13.67
CA ARG A 55 5.43 -6.45 14.74
C ARG A 55 4.88 -5.05 14.98
N ARG A 56 4.68 -4.27 13.92
CA ARG A 56 4.13 -2.90 14.02
C ARG A 56 2.74 -2.86 14.62
N THR A 57 1.87 -3.79 14.25
CA THR A 57 0.52 -3.87 14.82
C THR A 57 0.54 -4.24 16.31
N ALA A 58 1.44 -5.14 16.71
CA ALA A 58 1.64 -5.46 18.11
C ALA A 58 2.17 -4.28 18.93
N GLU A 59 3.17 -3.58 18.41
CA GLU A 59 3.72 -2.36 19.01
C GLU A 59 2.68 -1.25 19.16
N ALA A 60 1.74 -1.16 18.21
CA ALA A 60 0.61 -0.23 18.26
C ALA A 60 -0.52 -0.67 19.21
N GLY A 61 -0.37 -1.80 19.90
CA GLY A 61 -1.37 -2.33 20.84
C GLY A 61 -2.61 -2.93 20.18
N LEU A 62 -2.55 -3.20 18.88
CA LEU A 62 -3.66 -3.83 18.16
C LEU A 62 -3.72 -5.32 18.49
N LYS A 63 -4.89 -5.79 18.91
CA LYS A 63 -5.10 -7.19 19.30
C LYS A 63 -5.35 -8.07 18.08
N GLY A 64 -4.85 -9.32 18.14
CA GLY A 64 -5.09 -10.34 17.14
C GLY A 64 -3.96 -10.48 16.12
N LYS A 65 -4.09 -11.47 15.24
CA LYS A 65 -3.13 -11.74 14.17
C LYS A 65 -3.49 -10.93 12.93
N LEU A 66 -3.09 -9.66 12.90
CA LEU A 66 -3.37 -8.78 11.79
C LEU A 66 -2.33 -8.98 10.69
N GLY A 67 -2.80 -9.33 9.51
CA GLY A 67 -1.99 -9.42 8.29
C GLY A 67 -2.33 -8.32 7.29
N CYS A 68 -1.64 -8.31 6.14
CA CYS A 68 -1.79 -7.26 5.13
C CYS A 68 -3.24 -7.11 4.61
N HIS A 69 -3.99 -8.21 4.50
CA HIS A 69 -5.38 -8.17 4.03
C HIS A 69 -6.32 -7.39 4.94
N VAL A 70 -6.03 -7.30 6.24
CA VAL A 70 -6.85 -6.52 7.17
C VAL A 70 -6.80 -5.04 6.83
N PHE A 71 -5.64 -4.52 6.47
CA PHE A 71 -5.48 -3.12 6.06
C PHE A 71 -6.23 -2.82 4.77
N ARG A 72 -6.26 -3.77 3.84
CA ARG A 72 -7.06 -3.65 2.63
C ARG A 72 -8.55 -3.54 2.95
N ALA A 73 -9.07 -4.46 3.76
CA ALA A 73 -10.46 -4.43 4.18
C ALA A 73 -10.81 -3.15 4.94
N THR A 74 -9.94 -2.71 5.84
CA THR A 74 -10.11 -1.46 6.59
C THR A 74 -10.11 -0.24 5.67
N GLY A 75 -9.21 -0.19 4.70
CA GLY A 75 -9.15 0.90 3.73
C GLY A 75 -10.42 0.99 2.87
N ILE A 76 -10.94 -0.14 2.41
CA ILE A 76 -12.20 -0.20 1.65
C ILE A 76 -13.37 0.27 2.52
N THR A 77 -13.45 -0.21 3.76
CA THR A 77 -14.50 0.20 4.69
C THR A 77 -14.43 1.70 4.96
N ALA A 78 -13.26 2.25 5.25
CA ALA A 78 -13.05 3.68 5.47
C ALA A 78 -13.46 4.52 4.25
N TYR A 79 -13.15 4.04 3.04
CA TYR A 79 -13.54 4.69 1.81
C TYR A 79 -15.07 4.76 1.66
N LEU A 80 -15.78 3.66 1.92
CA LEU A 80 -17.24 3.59 1.85
C LEU A 80 -17.89 4.48 2.93
N GLU A 81 -17.38 4.46 4.15
CA GLU A 81 -17.85 5.32 5.24
C GLU A 81 -17.65 6.82 4.94
N ALA A 82 -16.61 7.16 4.19
CA ALA A 82 -16.35 8.52 3.73
C ALA A 82 -17.22 8.94 2.50
N GLY A 83 -18.22 8.14 2.14
CA GLY A 83 -19.14 8.43 1.04
C GLY A 83 -18.66 7.96 -0.33
N GLY A 84 -17.67 7.10 -0.40
CA GLY A 84 -17.22 6.46 -1.63
C GLY A 84 -18.28 5.49 -2.19
N THR A 85 -18.20 5.22 -3.49
CA THR A 85 -19.12 4.30 -4.16
C THR A 85 -18.65 2.86 -4.09
N LEU A 86 -19.59 1.91 -4.15
CA LEU A 86 -19.29 0.49 -4.16
C LEU A 86 -18.48 0.09 -5.41
N GLU A 87 -18.81 0.68 -6.55
CA GLU A 87 -18.11 0.42 -7.82
C GLU A 87 -16.63 0.81 -7.74
N ASN A 88 -16.36 2.00 -7.21
CA ASN A 88 -14.99 2.46 -7.04
C ASN A 88 -14.24 1.65 -5.97
N ALA A 89 -14.91 1.27 -4.89
CA ALA A 89 -14.34 0.38 -3.88
C ALA A 89 -13.94 -0.98 -4.48
N GLN A 90 -14.81 -1.56 -5.30
CA GLN A 90 -14.52 -2.80 -6.01
C GLN A 90 -13.36 -2.65 -6.99
N ALA A 91 -13.31 -1.53 -7.73
CA ALA A 91 -12.21 -1.23 -8.64
C ALA A 91 -10.87 -1.12 -7.90
N MET A 92 -10.83 -0.40 -6.78
CA MET A 92 -9.64 -0.30 -5.93
C MET A 92 -9.19 -1.67 -5.41
N ALA A 93 -10.13 -2.51 -4.98
CA ALA A 93 -9.85 -3.84 -4.46
C ALA A 93 -9.38 -4.83 -5.53
N ALA A 94 -9.83 -4.66 -6.76
CA ALA A 94 -9.63 -5.61 -7.85
C ALA A 94 -8.34 -5.38 -8.64
N HIS A 95 -7.69 -4.23 -8.50
CA HIS A 95 -6.46 -3.92 -9.23
C HIS A 95 -5.30 -4.90 -8.99
N GLU A 96 -5.45 -5.83 -8.04
CA GLU A 96 -4.43 -6.85 -7.75
C GLU A 96 -4.64 -8.18 -8.46
N SER A 97 -5.80 -8.42 -9.10
CA SER A 97 -6.07 -9.68 -9.78
C SER A 97 -5.95 -9.52 -11.31
N PRO A 98 -5.03 -10.26 -11.97
CA PRO A 98 -4.93 -10.26 -13.43
C PRO A 98 -6.23 -10.69 -14.13
N ARG A 99 -7.08 -11.47 -13.45
CA ARG A 99 -8.37 -11.93 -13.96
C ARG A 99 -9.44 -10.85 -13.96
N THR A 100 -9.31 -9.87 -13.08
CA THR A 100 -10.25 -8.76 -12.91
C THR A 100 -9.91 -7.57 -13.79
N THR A 101 -8.67 -7.44 -14.26
CA THR A 101 -8.25 -6.36 -15.17
C THR A 101 -9.07 -6.36 -16.47
N LYS A 102 -9.46 -7.53 -16.98
CA LYS A 102 -10.34 -7.65 -18.17
C LYS A 102 -11.76 -7.17 -17.95
N LEU A 103 -12.29 -7.22 -16.72
CA LEU A 103 -13.62 -6.72 -16.38
C LEU A 103 -13.65 -5.20 -16.24
N TYR A 104 -12.52 -4.58 -15.86
CA TYR A 104 -12.37 -3.14 -15.64
C TYR A 104 -11.96 -2.37 -16.89
N ASP A 105 -11.36 -3.04 -17.87
CA ASP A 105 -11.05 -2.48 -19.21
C ASP A 105 -12.29 -1.99 -19.96
N ARG A 106 -13.49 -2.33 -19.46
CA ARG A 106 -14.76 -1.98 -20.09
C ARG A 106 -15.34 -0.64 -19.64
N THR A 107 -14.94 -0.13 -18.50
CA THR A 107 -15.63 1.01 -17.90
C THR A 107 -14.94 2.33 -18.17
N GLY A 108 -13.66 2.32 -18.56
CA GLY A 108 -12.89 3.55 -18.75
C GLY A 108 -12.85 4.44 -17.49
N ASP A 109 -13.38 3.95 -16.38
CA ASP A 109 -13.45 4.66 -15.12
C ASP A 109 -12.10 4.55 -14.42
N GLU A 110 -11.23 5.50 -14.69
CA GLU A 110 -10.01 5.66 -13.92
C GLU A 110 -10.36 6.13 -12.49
N ILE A 111 -9.78 5.45 -11.49
CA ILE A 111 -9.87 5.91 -10.11
C ILE A 111 -9.12 7.25 -10.01
N THR A 112 -9.84 8.31 -9.71
CA THR A 112 -9.29 9.65 -9.59
C THR A 112 -8.62 9.88 -8.24
N LEU A 113 -7.79 10.93 -8.15
CA LEU A 113 -7.17 11.34 -6.90
C LEU A 113 -8.23 11.67 -5.83
N ASP A 114 -9.33 12.34 -6.21
CA ASP A 114 -10.42 12.68 -5.27
C ASP A 114 -11.04 11.45 -4.64
N GLU A 115 -11.18 10.35 -5.39
CA GLU A 115 -11.68 9.09 -4.84
C GLU A 115 -10.69 8.44 -3.87
N VAL A 116 -9.39 8.49 -4.17
CA VAL A 116 -8.34 7.97 -3.27
C VAL A 116 -8.25 8.80 -1.98
N GLU A 117 -8.41 10.11 -2.08
CA GLU A 117 -8.36 11.04 -0.94
C GLU A 117 -9.56 10.88 0.03
N ARG A 118 -10.62 10.16 -0.36
CA ARG A 118 -11.71 9.82 0.57
C ARG A 118 -11.27 8.90 1.70
N ILE A 119 -10.17 8.18 1.53
CA ILE A 119 -9.57 7.38 2.60
C ILE A 119 -8.89 8.34 3.57
N GLN A 120 -9.40 8.43 4.78
CA GLN A 120 -8.82 9.27 5.82
C GLN A 120 -7.70 8.50 6.54
N ILE A 121 -6.51 9.00 6.37
CA ILE A 121 -5.31 8.45 7.02
C ILE A 121 -4.77 9.46 8.03
#